data_c5cf9c36ecd8e3d3451e5204f470ee55
#
_entry.id   c5cf9c36ecd8e3d3451e5204f470ee55
#
_cell.length_a   1.000
_cell.length_b   1.000
_cell.length_c   1.000
_cell.angle_alpha   90.00
_cell.angle_beta   90.00
_cell.angle_gamma   90.00
#
_symmetry.space_group_name_H-M   'P 1'
#
loop_
_entity.id
_entity.type
_entity.pdbx_description
1 polymer ?
#
loop_
_entity_poly.entity_id
_entity_poly.type
_entity_poly.pdbx_seq_one_letter_code
_entity_poly.pdbx_strand_id
1 'polypeptide(L)'
;MLFYKYLGRNALKGTVLYEVKDEVAILTVDNPPVNPLSDGVRTGLHESLVKAEEDDTVKGVVLTGNGRAFIAGADISEFGGNVEGIPLNEVFNKLEFCKKPVVAAINGVALGGGLETALCCNYRIASKTAFVGLPEVNLGLLPGGGGTQRLPRLIGPGEALKMMLSGSHVPSKKALEMGIVDKISDDVVAESIDFIKEMAGNNDNHPRVRDKNEKMLEARGDENVLLDAQAMAAKARKGQFAPGQIIKCVEAAINIDDFDEGIKKEGEYFMECLLHPQREAMIHIFFGERAASKISDIPKDTKIKDIKKAGIIGSGTMGGGIAMCFANAGIPVHIIDQDEENLKRGVTVIEKNYDFMVNKGRLTACLLYTSPSPRDRLLSRMPSSA
;
A
#
# COMPACT_ATOMS: atom_id res chain seq x y z
N MET A 1 -13.77 -27.19 -30.27
CA MET A 1 -12.45 -26.59 -30.61
C MET A 1 -12.59 -25.89 -31.96
N LEU A 2 -13.11 -24.60 -32.03
CA LEU A 2 -13.14 -23.75 -33.25
C LEU A 2 -14.21 -22.66 -33.17
N PHE A 3 -14.25 -21.84 -32.08
CA PHE A 3 -15.16 -20.68 -32.05
C PHE A 3 -14.56 -19.43 -31.35
N TYR A 4 -13.23 -19.37 -31.13
CA TYR A 4 -12.57 -18.22 -30.50
C TYR A 4 -11.61 -17.46 -31.42
N LYS A 5 -11.90 -17.37 -32.72
CA LYS A 5 -10.93 -16.84 -33.70
C LYS A 5 -11.34 -15.56 -34.45
N TYR A 6 -12.36 -14.82 -34.05
CA TYR A 6 -12.68 -13.54 -34.71
C TYR A 6 -13.40 -12.54 -33.78
N LEU A 7 -12.69 -12.02 -32.79
CA LEU A 7 -12.93 -10.68 -32.25
C LEU A 7 -11.56 -10.06 -32.09
N GLY A 8 -11.33 -8.89 -32.69
CA GLY A 8 -10.06 -8.17 -32.58
C GLY A 8 -9.77 -7.91 -31.10
N ARG A 9 -8.93 -8.78 -30.49
CA ARG A 9 -8.44 -8.59 -29.13
C ARG A 9 -7.61 -7.32 -29.11
N ASN A 10 -8.05 -6.31 -28.40
CA ASN A 10 -7.12 -5.32 -27.86
C ASN A 10 -6.00 -6.11 -27.17
N ALA A 11 -4.74 -5.81 -27.45
CA ALA A 11 -3.63 -6.50 -26.82
C ALA A 11 -3.79 -6.38 -25.29
N LEU A 12 -3.78 -7.53 -24.59
CA LEU A 12 -3.88 -7.58 -23.13
C LEU A 12 -2.74 -6.74 -22.51
N LYS A 13 -3.06 -5.96 -21.48
CA LYS A 13 -2.07 -5.14 -20.80
C LYS A 13 -1.25 -5.98 -19.83
N GLY A 14 0.08 -5.89 -19.95
CA GLY A 14 1.02 -6.60 -19.09
C GLY A 14 1.08 -8.09 -19.42
N THR A 15 2.02 -8.77 -18.80
CA THR A 15 2.28 -10.19 -18.99
C THR A 15 2.85 -10.82 -17.72
N VAL A 16 2.96 -12.15 -17.72
CA VAL A 16 3.69 -12.91 -16.71
C VAL A 16 4.73 -13.76 -17.43
N LEU A 17 5.99 -13.54 -17.09
CA LEU A 17 7.10 -14.34 -17.58
C LEU A 17 7.17 -15.63 -16.77
N TYR A 18 7.36 -16.75 -17.43
CA TYR A 18 7.42 -18.09 -16.82
C TYR A 18 8.80 -18.71 -17.08
N GLU A 19 9.52 -19.03 -16.03
CA GLU A 19 10.80 -19.72 -16.07
C GLU A 19 10.80 -20.87 -15.05
N VAL A 20 11.46 -21.99 -15.38
CA VAL A 20 11.73 -23.04 -14.40
C VAL A 20 13.22 -23.07 -14.10
N LYS A 21 13.55 -22.92 -12.83
CA LYS A 21 14.92 -22.98 -12.34
C LYS A 21 14.98 -23.86 -11.10
N ASP A 22 15.88 -24.82 -11.09
CA ASP A 22 16.09 -25.68 -9.94
C ASP A 22 14.80 -26.38 -9.46
N GLU A 23 13.98 -26.90 -10.37
CA GLU A 23 12.68 -27.50 -10.12
C GLU A 23 11.62 -26.55 -9.52
N VAL A 24 11.82 -25.23 -9.57
CA VAL A 24 10.90 -24.21 -9.11
C VAL A 24 10.43 -23.34 -10.28
N ALA A 25 9.13 -23.17 -10.43
CA ALA A 25 8.55 -22.26 -11.40
C ALA A 25 8.61 -20.82 -10.87
N ILE A 26 9.24 -19.93 -11.60
CA ILE A 26 9.33 -18.50 -11.29
C ILE A 26 8.36 -17.76 -12.19
N LEU A 27 7.35 -17.15 -11.59
CA LEU A 27 6.34 -16.32 -12.23
C LEU A 27 6.70 -14.85 -11.98
N THR A 28 7.13 -14.14 -13.02
CA THR A 28 7.49 -12.72 -12.90
C THR A 28 6.43 -11.87 -13.56
N VAL A 29 5.71 -11.09 -12.75
CA VAL A 29 4.74 -10.09 -13.26
C VAL A 29 5.51 -8.97 -13.95
N ASP A 30 5.20 -8.71 -15.23
CA ASP A 30 5.84 -7.68 -16.05
C ASP A 30 4.79 -6.75 -16.64
N ASN A 31 4.48 -5.68 -15.91
CA ASN A 31 3.56 -4.63 -16.29
C ASN A 31 4.07 -3.28 -15.75
N PRO A 32 5.13 -2.73 -16.37
CA PRO A 32 5.76 -1.50 -15.87
C PRO A 32 4.80 -0.30 -15.86
N PRO A 33 4.99 0.67 -14.97
CA PRO A 33 6.15 0.80 -14.06
C PRO A 33 5.99 0.14 -12.69
N VAL A 34 4.82 -0.37 -12.32
CA VAL A 34 4.49 -0.81 -10.95
C VAL A 34 3.68 -2.11 -10.89
N ASN A 35 3.59 -2.82 -11.98
CA ASN A 35 2.96 -4.14 -12.07
C ASN A 35 1.50 -4.20 -11.57
N PRO A 36 0.57 -3.34 -12.04
CA PRO A 36 -0.83 -3.48 -11.67
C PRO A 36 -1.42 -4.80 -12.22
N LEU A 37 -2.42 -5.34 -11.50
CA LEU A 37 -3.18 -6.54 -11.86
C LEU A 37 -4.17 -6.27 -13.00
N SER A 38 -3.64 -5.94 -14.17
CA SER A 38 -4.42 -5.78 -15.38
C SER A 38 -4.89 -7.13 -15.94
N ASP A 39 -5.73 -7.11 -16.96
CA ASP A 39 -6.27 -8.29 -17.66
C ASP A 39 -5.20 -9.29 -18.10
N GLY A 40 -4.10 -8.81 -18.70
CA GLY A 40 -3.00 -9.66 -19.16
C GLY A 40 -2.21 -10.26 -18.00
N VAL A 41 -2.02 -9.52 -16.90
CA VAL A 41 -1.36 -10.05 -15.70
C VAL A 41 -2.23 -11.13 -15.04
N ARG A 42 -3.55 -10.87 -14.89
CA ARG A 42 -4.46 -11.85 -14.29
C ARG A 42 -4.52 -13.15 -15.10
N THR A 43 -4.66 -13.02 -16.42
CA THR A 43 -4.69 -14.17 -17.33
C THR A 43 -3.35 -14.92 -17.29
N GLY A 44 -2.23 -14.21 -17.38
CA GLY A 44 -0.89 -14.81 -17.32
C GLY A 44 -0.59 -15.51 -16.01
N LEU A 45 -1.03 -14.97 -14.87
CA LEU A 45 -0.89 -15.63 -13.57
C LEU A 45 -1.67 -16.93 -13.52
N HIS A 46 -2.93 -16.91 -13.94
CA HIS A 46 -3.77 -18.11 -13.95
C HIS A 46 -3.18 -19.20 -14.84
N GLU A 47 -2.84 -18.88 -16.09
CA GLU A 47 -2.27 -19.83 -17.05
C GLU A 47 -0.92 -20.39 -16.57
N SER A 48 -0.07 -19.54 -15.99
CA SER A 48 1.24 -19.96 -15.45
C SER A 48 1.10 -20.89 -14.26
N LEU A 49 0.13 -20.66 -13.38
CA LEU A 49 -0.15 -21.54 -12.24
C LEU A 49 -0.68 -22.90 -12.71
N VAL A 50 -1.57 -22.94 -13.70
CA VAL A 50 -2.03 -24.20 -14.31
C VAL A 50 -0.85 -24.98 -14.89
N LYS A 51 -0.01 -24.30 -15.68
CA LYS A 51 1.19 -24.89 -16.25
C LYS A 51 2.16 -25.44 -15.20
N ALA A 52 2.39 -24.69 -14.11
CA ALA A 52 3.25 -25.12 -13.02
C ALA A 52 2.69 -26.33 -12.27
N GLU A 53 1.37 -26.44 -12.10
CA GLU A 53 0.74 -27.60 -11.46
C GLU A 53 0.81 -28.86 -12.30
N GLU A 54 0.69 -28.75 -13.63
CA GLU A 54 0.72 -29.87 -14.59
C GLU A 54 2.13 -30.40 -14.86
N ASP A 55 3.18 -29.63 -14.53
CA ASP A 55 4.58 -30.02 -14.75
C ASP A 55 5.12 -30.80 -13.54
N ASP A 56 5.24 -32.11 -13.65
CA ASP A 56 5.75 -32.99 -12.58
C ASP A 56 7.18 -32.69 -12.13
N THR A 57 7.97 -31.97 -12.95
CA THR A 57 9.33 -31.55 -12.59
C THR A 57 9.35 -30.35 -11.66
N VAL A 58 8.26 -29.58 -11.59
CA VAL A 58 8.11 -28.40 -10.74
C VAL A 58 7.69 -28.82 -9.34
N LYS A 59 8.44 -28.41 -8.31
CA LYS A 59 8.17 -28.72 -6.89
C LYS A 59 7.49 -27.56 -6.13
N GLY A 60 7.52 -26.35 -6.69
CA GLY A 60 6.88 -25.17 -6.09
C GLY A 60 6.94 -23.98 -7.00
N VAL A 61 6.31 -22.91 -6.58
CA VAL A 61 6.13 -21.68 -7.36
C VAL A 61 6.65 -20.47 -6.58
N VAL A 62 7.46 -19.65 -7.23
CA VAL A 62 7.85 -18.32 -6.76
C VAL A 62 7.14 -17.27 -7.60
N LEU A 63 6.39 -16.40 -6.97
CA LEU A 63 5.74 -15.26 -7.60
C LEU A 63 6.49 -13.97 -7.24
N THR A 64 6.94 -13.22 -8.24
CA THR A 64 7.66 -11.96 -8.05
C THR A 64 7.24 -10.91 -9.09
N GLY A 65 7.76 -9.68 -8.97
CA GLY A 65 7.51 -8.60 -9.92
C GLY A 65 8.79 -8.16 -10.64
N ASN A 66 8.68 -7.78 -11.91
CA ASN A 66 9.78 -7.17 -12.63
C ASN A 66 10.03 -5.73 -12.15
N GLY A 67 11.29 -5.34 -12.05
CA GLY A 67 11.69 -3.99 -11.65
C GLY A 67 11.53 -3.72 -10.14
N ARG A 68 10.99 -2.54 -9.80
CA ARG A 68 10.98 -2.00 -8.43
C ARG A 68 9.74 -2.34 -7.59
N ALA A 69 8.76 -2.99 -8.16
CA ALA A 69 7.53 -3.33 -7.47
C ALA A 69 7.24 -4.82 -7.61
N PHE A 70 6.67 -5.40 -6.58
CA PHE A 70 6.02 -6.69 -6.67
C PHE A 70 4.73 -6.52 -7.49
N ILE A 71 3.67 -6.04 -6.88
CA ILE A 71 2.38 -5.67 -7.50
C ILE A 71 1.81 -4.49 -6.72
N ALA A 72 1.54 -3.36 -7.39
CA ALA A 72 1.09 -2.15 -6.71
C ALA A 72 -0.44 -1.96 -6.71
N GLY A 73 -1.19 -3.04 -6.85
CA GLY A 73 -2.64 -3.05 -6.74
C GLY A 73 -3.37 -3.49 -8.00
N ALA A 74 -4.69 -3.37 -8.00
CA ALA A 74 -5.52 -3.55 -9.18
C ALA A 74 -5.30 -2.41 -10.19
N ASP A 75 -5.60 -2.66 -11.46
CA ASP A 75 -5.60 -1.58 -12.46
C ASP A 75 -6.85 -0.71 -12.26
N ILE A 76 -6.65 0.47 -11.64
CA ILE A 76 -7.73 1.42 -11.35
C ILE A 76 -8.46 1.87 -12.63
N SER A 77 -7.81 1.81 -13.78
CA SER A 77 -8.43 2.19 -15.07
C SER A 77 -9.54 1.23 -15.51
N GLU A 78 -9.58 0.02 -14.94
CA GLU A 78 -10.63 -0.96 -15.20
C GLU A 78 -11.89 -0.74 -14.32
N PHE A 79 -11.80 0.08 -13.27
CA PHE A 79 -12.95 0.35 -12.40
C PHE A 79 -14.01 1.21 -13.12
N GLY A 80 -15.14 0.60 -13.45
CA GLY A 80 -16.27 1.24 -14.16
C GLY A 80 -16.35 0.91 -15.64
N GLY A 81 -15.47 0.03 -16.16
CA GLY A 81 -15.53 -0.54 -17.51
C GLY A 81 -15.87 -2.03 -17.52
N ASN A 82 -15.88 -2.63 -18.70
CA ASN A 82 -15.91 -4.07 -18.84
C ASN A 82 -14.56 -4.64 -18.38
N VAL A 83 -14.58 -5.51 -17.39
CA VAL A 83 -13.38 -6.26 -16.95
C VAL A 83 -13.15 -7.39 -17.94
N GLU A 84 -12.09 -7.30 -18.72
CA GLU A 84 -11.64 -8.37 -19.60
C GLU A 84 -10.69 -9.34 -18.88
N GLY A 85 -10.46 -10.52 -19.46
CA GLY A 85 -9.56 -11.55 -18.91
C GLY A 85 -10.16 -12.33 -17.74
N ILE A 86 -9.29 -13.01 -17.01
CA ILE A 86 -9.69 -13.85 -15.85
C ILE A 86 -10.09 -12.94 -14.67
N PRO A 87 -11.25 -13.20 -14.02
CA PRO A 87 -11.64 -12.47 -12.81
C PRO A 87 -10.60 -12.61 -11.69
N LEU A 88 -10.39 -11.52 -10.94
CA LEU A 88 -9.36 -11.48 -9.89
C LEU A 88 -9.56 -12.58 -8.82
N ASN A 89 -10.80 -12.83 -8.44
CA ASN A 89 -11.13 -13.88 -7.45
C ASN A 89 -10.77 -15.28 -7.95
N GLU A 90 -10.84 -15.52 -9.25
CA GLU A 90 -10.46 -16.81 -9.85
C GLU A 90 -8.93 -17.00 -9.77
N VAL A 91 -8.16 -15.94 -10.04
CA VAL A 91 -6.70 -15.94 -9.87
C VAL A 91 -6.32 -16.17 -8.41
N PHE A 92 -6.99 -15.51 -7.46
CA PHE A 92 -6.73 -15.66 -6.04
C PHE A 92 -7.08 -17.07 -5.54
N ASN A 93 -8.19 -17.63 -5.99
CA ASN A 93 -8.53 -19.03 -5.71
C ASN A 93 -7.49 -19.99 -6.30
N LYS A 94 -7.01 -19.73 -7.52
CA LYS A 94 -5.98 -20.55 -8.14
C LYS A 94 -4.65 -20.52 -7.38
N LEU A 95 -4.24 -19.35 -6.85
CA LEU A 95 -3.08 -19.22 -5.98
C LEU A 95 -3.26 -19.96 -4.66
N GLU A 96 -4.39 -19.76 -3.99
CA GLU A 96 -4.64 -20.27 -2.64
C GLU A 96 -4.85 -21.79 -2.60
N PHE A 97 -5.42 -22.35 -3.67
CA PHE A 97 -5.64 -23.79 -3.82
C PHE A 97 -4.63 -24.46 -4.75
N CYS A 98 -3.51 -23.80 -5.05
CA CYS A 98 -2.43 -24.43 -5.81
C CYS A 98 -1.93 -25.69 -5.08
N LYS A 99 -1.80 -26.80 -5.83
CA LYS A 99 -1.33 -28.09 -5.28
C LYS A 99 0.13 -28.05 -4.85
N LYS A 100 0.89 -27.09 -5.36
CA LYS A 100 2.31 -26.88 -5.05
C LYS A 100 2.47 -25.66 -4.17
N PRO A 101 3.49 -25.60 -3.28
CA PRO A 101 3.73 -24.44 -2.44
C PRO A 101 4.00 -23.19 -3.29
N VAL A 102 3.34 -22.10 -2.96
CA VAL A 102 3.52 -20.81 -3.61
C VAL A 102 4.16 -19.84 -2.62
N VAL A 103 5.30 -19.24 -3.00
CA VAL A 103 5.98 -18.23 -2.22
C VAL A 103 5.88 -16.88 -2.94
N ALA A 104 5.33 -15.88 -2.27
CA ALA A 104 5.39 -14.49 -2.73
C ALA A 104 6.77 -13.90 -2.40
N ALA A 105 7.61 -13.74 -3.41
CA ALA A 105 8.91 -13.08 -3.32
C ALA A 105 8.74 -11.57 -3.56
N ILE A 106 8.45 -10.84 -2.47
CA ILE A 106 8.06 -9.42 -2.49
C ILE A 106 9.33 -8.57 -2.65
N ASN A 107 9.71 -8.31 -3.90
CA ASN A 107 10.92 -7.56 -4.26
C ASN A 107 10.83 -6.05 -4.03
N GLY A 108 9.62 -5.52 -3.81
CA GLY A 108 9.37 -4.09 -3.61
C GLY A 108 7.99 -3.80 -3.06
N VAL A 109 7.26 -2.90 -3.70
CA VAL A 109 5.93 -2.48 -3.24
C VAL A 109 4.88 -3.56 -3.50
N ALA A 110 4.13 -3.96 -2.46
CA ALA A 110 2.97 -4.85 -2.53
C ALA A 110 1.76 -4.15 -1.88
N LEU A 111 0.92 -3.50 -2.67
CA LEU A 111 -0.18 -2.68 -2.18
C LEU A 111 -1.53 -3.13 -2.74
N GLY A 112 -2.59 -2.99 -1.95
CA GLY A 112 -3.93 -3.33 -2.37
C GLY A 112 -4.02 -4.76 -2.89
N GLY A 113 -4.57 -4.95 -4.08
CA GLY A 113 -4.60 -6.26 -4.75
C GLY A 113 -3.25 -6.98 -4.79
N GLY A 114 -2.12 -6.25 -4.74
CA GLY A 114 -0.79 -6.86 -4.67
C GLY A 114 -0.50 -7.51 -3.32
N LEU A 115 -0.89 -6.88 -2.21
CA LEU A 115 -0.82 -7.54 -0.92
C LEU A 115 -1.85 -8.66 -0.83
N GLU A 116 -3.04 -8.49 -1.37
CA GLU A 116 -4.07 -9.54 -1.43
C GLU A 116 -3.57 -10.76 -2.20
N THR A 117 -2.85 -10.55 -3.32
CA THR A 117 -2.16 -11.63 -4.06
C THR A 117 -1.15 -12.36 -3.15
N ALA A 118 -0.31 -11.62 -2.43
CA ALA A 118 0.67 -12.21 -1.53
C ALA A 118 0.01 -12.96 -0.35
N LEU A 119 -1.14 -12.50 0.13
CA LEU A 119 -1.91 -13.16 1.18
C LEU A 119 -2.57 -14.47 0.72
N CYS A 120 -2.77 -14.66 -0.58
CA CYS A 120 -3.22 -15.92 -1.17
C CYS A 120 -2.08 -16.95 -1.31
N CYS A 121 -0.82 -16.51 -1.30
CA CYS A 121 0.33 -17.42 -1.30
C CYS A 121 0.51 -18.08 0.07
N ASN A 122 1.14 -19.25 0.08
CA ASN A 122 1.42 -19.97 1.33
C ASN A 122 2.43 -19.20 2.21
N TYR A 123 3.46 -18.64 1.57
CA TYR A 123 4.57 -17.94 2.25
C TYR A 123 4.89 -16.60 1.58
N ARG A 124 5.48 -15.68 2.33
CA ARG A 124 5.84 -14.31 1.90
C ARG A 124 7.25 -13.98 2.34
N ILE A 125 8.16 -13.82 1.39
CA ILE A 125 9.53 -13.38 1.63
C ILE A 125 9.70 -11.99 1.04
N ALA A 126 10.07 -11.00 1.86
CA ALA A 126 10.13 -9.61 1.44
C ALA A 126 11.57 -9.09 1.37
N SER A 127 11.84 -8.18 0.44
CA SER A 127 13.10 -7.44 0.42
C SER A 127 13.16 -6.43 1.59
N LYS A 128 14.37 -6.05 2.00
CA LYS A 128 14.58 -5.03 3.05
C LYS A 128 13.92 -3.69 2.75
N THR A 129 13.76 -3.37 1.48
CA THR A 129 13.17 -2.10 1.00
C THR A 129 11.69 -2.22 0.62
N ALA A 130 11.08 -3.39 0.80
CA ALA A 130 9.69 -3.61 0.47
C ALA A 130 8.74 -2.89 1.43
N PHE A 131 7.57 -2.55 0.88
CA PHE A 131 6.44 -2.01 1.63
C PHE A 131 5.18 -2.80 1.28
N VAL A 132 4.37 -3.06 2.28
CA VAL A 132 3.07 -3.72 2.11
C VAL A 132 1.94 -2.82 2.63
N GLY A 133 0.73 -2.95 2.09
CA GLY A 133 -0.39 -2.14 2.55
C GLY A 133 -1.69 -2.42 1.83
N LEU A 134 -2.81 -1.99 2.45
CA LEU A 134 -4.15 -2.00 1.86
C LEU A 134 -4.69 -0.56 1.86
N PRO A 135 -4.27 0.28 0.88
CA PRO A 135 -4.57 1.71 0.86
C PRO A 135 -5.88 2.08 0.14
N GLU A 136 -6.76 1.14 -0.14
CA GLU A 136 -7.99 1.31 -0.91
C GLU A 136 -8.90 2.40 -0.35
N VAL A 137 -8.87 2.62 0.96
CA VAL A 137 -9.62 3.69 1.64
C VAL A 137 -9.31 5.07 1.07
N ASN A 138 -8.08 5.29 0.55
CA ASN A 138 -7.68 6.55 -0.10
C ASN A 138 -8.35 6.77 -1.46
N LEU A 139 -8.96 5.73 -2.03
CA LEU A 139 -9.72 5.76 -3.27
C LEU A 139 -11.23 5.69 -3.03
N GLY A 140 -11.68 5.74 -1.76
CA GLY A 140 -13.09 5.54 -1.39
C GLY A 140 -13.57 4.11 -1.57
N LEU A 141 -12.66 3.15 -1.55
CA LEU A 141 -12.90 1.71 -1.68
C LEU A 141 -12.46 0.96 -0.42
N LEU A 142 -12.77 -0.31 -0.37
CA LEU A 142 -12.23 -1.26 0.59
C LEU A 142 -11.38 -2.32 -0.14
N PRO A 143 -10.50 -3.07 0.54
CA PRO A 143 -9.83 -4.22 -0.05
C PRO A 143 -10.84 -5.29 -0.47
N GLY A 144 -11.02 -5.48 -1.78
CA GLY A 144 -12.10 -6.32 -2.34
C GLY A 144 -11.63 -7.66 -2.91
N GLY A 145 -10.37 -8.02 -2.68
CA GLY A 145 -9.80 -9.31 -3.09
C GLY A 145 -9.54 -10.25 -1.91
N GLY A 146 -10.28 -10.11 -0.83
CA GLY A 146 -10.14 -10.92 0.38
C GLY A 146 -9.18 -10.33 1.40
N GLY A 147 -8.71 -9.10 1.21
CA GLY A 147 -7.81 -8.43 2.14
C GLY A 147 -8.44 -8.19 3.50
N THR A 148 -9.74 -7.84 3.54
CA THR A 148 -10.49 -7.67 4.79
C THR A 148 -10.74 -8.98 5.53
N GLN A 149 -10.61 -10.11 4.84
CA GLN A 149 -10.80 -11.44 5.41
C GLN A 149 -9.47 -12.10 5.79
N ARG A 150 -8.41 -11.96 4.96
CA ARG A 150 -7.11 -12.60 5.19
C ARG A 150 -6.21 -11.82 6.15
N LEU A 151 -6.11 -10.51 5.99
CA LEU A 151 -5.20 -9.73 6.85
C LEU A 151 -5.53 -9.83 8.34
N PRO A 152 -6.81 -9.74 8.79
CA PRO A 152 -7.15 -9.92 10.20
C PRO A 152 -6.75 -11.31 10.74
N ARG A 153 -6.82 -12.35 9.92
CA ARG A 153 -6.40 -13.71 10.30
C ARG A 153 -4.91 -13.83 10.59
N LEU A 154 -4.09 -12.98 9.95
CA LEU A 154 -2.64 -12.95 10.20
C LEU A 154 -2.26 -12.09 11.40
N ILE A 155 -2.79 -10.86 11.49
CA ILE A 155 -2.28 -9.86 12.44
C ILE A 155 -3.29 -9.47 13.52
N GLY A 156 -4.47 -10.05 13.51
CA GLY A 156 -5.59 -9.69 14.37
C GLY A 156 -6.43 -8.54 13.80
N PRO A 157 -7.74 -8.50 14.14
CA PRO A 157 -8.66 -7.54 13.54
C PRO A 157 -8.35 -6.09 13.90
N GLY A 158 -7.89 -5.80 15.11
CA GLY A 158 -7.55 -4.45 15.54
C GLY A 158 -6.40 -3.82 14.75
N GLU A 159 -5.30 -4.55 14.54
CA GLU A 159 -4.17 -4.06 13.74
C GLU A 159 -4.51 -4.00 12.24
N ALA A 160 -5.28 -4.96 11.76
CA ALA A 160 -5.76 -4.95 10.37
C ALA A 160 -6.66 -3.74 10.08
N LEU A 161 -7.61 -3.42 10.99
CA LEU A 161 -8.44 -2.22 10.90
C LEU A 161 -7.61 -0.94 10.90
N LYS A 162 -6.63 -0.81 11.80
CA LYS A 162 -5.72 0.35 11.83
C LYS A 162 -4.99 0.52 10.49
N MET A 163 -4.49 -0.57 9.91
CA MET A 163 -3.77 -0.54 8.64
C MET A 163 -4.70 -0.13 7.47
N MET A 164 -5.87 -0.76 7.36
CA MET A 164 -6.83 -0.47 6.29
C MET A 164 -7.47 0.92 6.41
N LEU A 165 -7.84 1.36 7.61
CA LEU A 165 -8.45 2.68 7.84
C LEU A 165 -7.45 3.82 7.67
N SER A 166 -6.18 3.63 8.02
CA SER A 166 -5.15 4.64 7.76
C SER A 166 -4.75 4.68 6.28
N GLY A 167 -4.81 3.55 5.58
CA GLY A 167 -4.27 3.41 4.23
C GLY A 167 -2.75 3.56 4.17
N SER A 168 -2.06 3.33 5.30
CA SER A 168 -0.61 3.50 5.42
C SER A 168 0.14 2.32 4.85
N HIS A 169 1.36 2.58 4.38
CA HIS A 169 2.29 1.56 3.94
C HIS A 169 3.16 1.11 5.10
N VAL A 170 3.33 -0.20 5.25
CA VAL A 170 4.10 -0.82 6.33
C VAL A 170 5.43 -1.30 5.75
N PRO A 171 6.59 -0.82 6.27
CA PRO A 171 7.91 -1.31 5.84
C PRO A 171 8.08 -2.80 6.18
N SER A 172 8.88 -3.52 5.38
CA SER A 172 9.11 -4.97 5.51
C SER A 172 9.51 -5.41 6.91
N LYS A 173 10.38 -4.65 7.59
CA LYS A 173 10.77 -4.94 8.98
C LYS A 173 9.56 -4.96 9.92
N LYS A 174 8.69 -3.96 9.81
CA LYS A 174 7.47 -3.89 10.62
C LYS A 174 6.46 -4.96 10.21
N ALA A 175 6.37 -5.24 8.90
CA ALA A 175 5.51 -6.31 8.39
C ALA A 175 5.93 -7.70 8.90
N LEU A 176 7.24 -7.95 9.07
CA LEU A 176 7.77 -9.16 9.70
C LEU A 176 7.38 -9.23 11.19
N GLU A 177 7.57 -8.14 11.93
CA GLU A 177 7.19 -8.05 13.35
C GLU A 177 5.69 -8.29 13.57
N MET A 178 4.85 -7.85 12.63
CA MET A 178 3.40 -8.03 12.65
C MET A 178 2.95 -9.44 12.19
N GLY A 179 3.83 -10.20 11.51
CA GLY A 179 3.51 -11.50 10.94
C GLY A 179 2.82 -11.43 9.57
N ILE A 180 2.89 -10.29 8.87
CA ILE A 180 2.39 -10.15 7.48
C ILE A 180 3.34 -10.87 6.52
N VAL A 181 4.65 -10.78 6.73
CA VAL A 181 5.67 -11.50 5.98
C VAL A 181 6.40 -12.49 6.89
N ASP A 182 6.90 -13.57 6.31
CA ASP A 182 7.50 -14.69 7.05
C ASP A 182 9.02 -14.54 7.17
N LYS A 183 9.66 -13.86 6.19
CA LYS A 183 11.12 -13.66 6.16
C LYS A 183 11.50 -12.38 5.41
N ILE A 184 12.69 -11.84 5.70
CA ILE A 184 13.30 -10.74 4.94
C ILE A 184 14.61 -11.25 4.34
N SER A 185 14.85 -10.96 3.04
CA SER A 185 16.07 -11.31 2.32
C SER A 185 16.55 -10.16 1.43
N ASP A 186 17.83 -10.17 1.09
CA ASP A 186 18.41 -9.27 0.09
C ASP A 186 18.12 -9.75 -1.33
N ASP A 187 18.06 -11.08 -1.54
CA ASP A 187 17.63 -11.72 -2.79
C ASP A 187 16.42 -12.60 -2.52
N VAL A 188 15.24 -12.00 -2.69
CA VAL A 188 13.97 -12.67 -2.38
C VAL A 188 13.66 -13.84 -3.29
N VAL A 189 14.15 -13.84 -4.53
CA VAL A 189 13.90 -14.93 -5.48
C VAL A 189 14.77 -16.13 -5.14
N ALA A 190 16.09 -15.94 -4.97
CA ALA A 190 17.00 -17.00 -4.58
C ALA A 190 16.57 -17.63 -3.23
N GLU A 191 16.28 -16.79 -2.25
CA GLU A 191 15.78 -17.23 -0.94
C GLU A 191 14.48 -18.04 -1.02
N SER A 192 13.55 -17.65 -1.91
CA SER A 192 12.28 -18.37 -2.11
C SER A 192 12.50 -19.72 -2.79
N ILE A 193 13.45 -19.83 -3.72
CA ILE A 193 13.82 -21.09 -4.35
C ILE A 193 14.41 -22.06 -3.31
N ASP A 194 15.35 -21.58 -2.51
CA ASP A 194 15.98 -22.39 -1.46
C ASP A 194 14.95 -22.82 -0.40
N PHE A 195 14.05 -21.91 -0.01
CA PHE A 195 12.96 -22.18 0.91
C PHE A 195 12.02 -23.30 0.39
N ILE A 196 11.66 -23.28 -0.89
CA ILE A 196 10.84 -24.33 -1.51
C ILE A 196 11.58 -25.67 -1.50
N LYS A 197 12.89 -25.70 -1.81
CA LYS A 197 13.70 -26.92 -1.77
C LYS A 197 13.77 -27.54 -0.37
N GLU A 198 13.93 -26.71 0.65
CA GLU A 198 13.92 -27.17 2.06
C GLU A 198 12.57 -27.79 2.44
N MET A 199 11.48 -27.28 1.89
CA MET A 199 10.13 -27.74 2.17
C MET A 199 9.69 -28.95 1.35
N ALA A 200 10.31 -29.20 0.20
CA ALA A 200 9.95 -30.28 -0.73
C ALA A 200 10.10 -31.71 -0.14
N GLY A 201 10.59 -31.84 1.09
CA GLY A 201 10.63 -33.11 1.86
C GLY A 201 9.58 -33.20 2.98
N ASN A 202 8.84 -32.14 3.25
CA ASN A 202 7.92 -32.05 4.38
C ASN A 202 6.48 -31.88 3.88
N ASN A 203 5.67 -32.91 4.03
CA ASN A 203 4.20 -32.95 3.85
C ASN A 203 3.55 -31.97 2.87
N ASP A 204 2.67 -32.46 2.01
CA ASP A 204 1.89 -31.71 1.01
C ASP A 204 0.88 -30.69 1.59
N ASN A 205 0.90 -30.38 2.89
CA ASN A 205 -0.05 -29.49 3.54
C ASN A 205 0.60 -28.13 3.84
N HIS A 206 0.55 -27.23 2.87
CA HIS A 206 1.08 -25.88 3.05
C HIS A 206 0.03 -24.95 3.69
N PRO A 207 0.42 -24.06 4.63
CA PRO A 207 -0.50 -23.22 5.37
C PRO A 207 -1.18 -22.22 4.43
N ARG A 208 -2.50 -22.10 4.54
CA ARG A 208 -3.27 -21.04 3.88
C ARG A 208 -3.75 -20.04 4.91
N VAL A 209 -3.71 -18.76 4.55
CA VAL A 209 -4.13 -17.68 5.47
C VAL A 209 -5.62 -17.81 5.82
N ARG A 210 -6.45 -18.21 4.86
CA ARG A 210 -7.90 -18.40 5.07
C ARG A 210 -8.27 -19.40 6.17
N ASP A 211 -7.39 -20.37 6.45
CA ASP A 211 -7.65 -21.42 7.42
C ASP A 211 -7.28 -21.03 8.86
N LYS A 212 -6.62 -19.86 9.05
CA LYS A 212 -6.19 -19.35 10.36
C LYS A 212 -7.35 -18.62 11.05
N ASN A 213 -8.00 -19.25 12.01
CA ASN A 213 -9.15 -18.67 12.68
C ASN A 213 -8.88 -18.22 14.14
N GLU A 214 -7.69 -18.53 14.69
CA GLU A 214 -7.37 -18.32 16.10
C GLU A 214 -7.61 -16.87 16.53
N LYS A 215 -7.07 -15.90 15.79
CA LYS A 215 -7.21 -14.47 16.11
C LYS A 215 -8.64 -13.94 15.91
N MET A 216 -9.43 -14.57 15.06
CA MET A 216 -10.85 -14.24 14.89
C MET A 216 -11.65 -14.73 16.09
N LEU A 217 -11.38 -15.95 16.54
CA LEU A 217 -12.03 -16.54 17.73
C LEU A 217 -11.66 -15.76 19.00
N GLU A 218 -10.39 -15.35 19.16
CA GLU A 218 -9.93 -14.50 20.27
C GLU A 218 -10.64 -13.14 20.31
N ALA A 219 -10.90 -12.56 19.15
CA ALA A 219 -11.55 -11.24 19.05
C ALA A 219 -13.09 -11.32 19.16
N ARG A 220 -13.67 -12.51 19.04
CA ARG A 220 -15.12 -12.69 19.09
C ARG A 220 -15.67 -12.32 20.47
N GLY A 221 -16.59 -11.37 20.50
CA GLY A 221 -17.17 -10.84 21.74
C GLY A 221 -16.42 -9.64 22.34
N ASP A 222 -15.26 -9.24 21.80
CA ASP A 222 -14.60 -7.99 22.18
C ASP A 222 -15.13 -6.82 21.32
N GLU A 223 -16.15 -6.15 21.84
CA GLU A 223 -16.74 -5.00 21.17
C GLU A 223 -15.77 -3.81 21.03
N ASN A 224 -14.72 -3.72 21.85
CA ASN A 224 -13.77 -2.59 21.81
C ASN A 224 -13.00 -2.53 20.49
N VAL A 225 -12.73 -3.67 19.86
CA VAL A 225 -12.04 -3.72 18.55
C VAL A 225 -12.78 -2.89 17.50
N LEU A 226 -14.10 -3.04 17.43
CA LEU A 226 -14.93 -2.31 16.46
C LEU A 226 -15.19 -0.86 16.89
N LEU A 227 -15.39 -0.61 18.20
CA LEU A 227 -15.57 0.73 18.73
C LEU A 227 -14.34 1.62 18.53
N ASP A 228 -13.15 1.09 18.78
CA ASP A 228 -11.88 1.80 18.53
C ASP A 228 -11.70 2.13 17.03
N ALA A 229 -12.04 1.20 16.16
CA ALA A 229 -12.01 1.41 14.72
C ALA A 229 -12.99 2.49 14.26
N GLN A 230 -14.22 2.49 14.81
CA GLN A 230 -15.21 3.52 14.54
C GLN A 230 -14.74 4.90 15.02
N ALA A 231 -14.17 4.98 16.21
CA ALA A 231 -13.61 6.21 16.76
C ALA A 231 -12.43 6.74 15.89
N MET A 232 -11.56 5.84 15.45
CA MET A 232 -10.46 6.17 14.51
C MET A 232 -11.00 6.70 13.19
N ALA A 233 -11.99 6.03 12.59
CA ALA A 233 -12.61 6.43 11.33
C ALA A 233 -13.31 7.79 11.45
N ALA A 234 -14.07 8.01 12.53
CA ALA A 234 -14.76 9.28 12.80
C ALA A 234 -13.79 10.45 12.94
N LYS A 235 -12.59 10.22 13.48
CA LYS A 235 -11.54 11.24 13.66
C LYS A 235 -10.72 11.48 12.39
N ALA A 236 -10.23 10.41 11.75
CA ALA A 236 -9.26 10.50 10.66
C ALA A 236 -9.91 10.55 9.27
N ARG A 237 -11.13 10.01 9.13
CA ARG A 237 -11.85 9.81 7.85
C ARG A 237 -13.27 10.38 7.89
N LYS A 238 -13.46 11.47 8.61
CA LYS A 238 -14.78 12.08 8.82
C LYS A 238 -15.56 12.28 7.53
N GLY A 239 -16.78 11.73 7.46
CA GLY A 239 -17.68 11.85 6.31
C GLY A 239 -17.32 10.95 5.11
N GLN A 240 -16.29 10.10 5.21
CA GLN A 240 -16.00 9.10 4.18
C GLN A 240 -16.88 7.85 4.37
N PHE A 241 -17.33 7.24 3.26
CA PHE A 241 -18.20 6.07 3.26
C PHE A 241 -17.44 4.76 3.46
N ALA A 242 -16.36 4.56 2.73
CA ALA A 242 -15.58 3.32 2.71
C ALA A 242 -15.08 2.84 4.09
N PRO A 243 -14.66 3.70 5.04
CA PRO A 243 -14.24 3.26 6.36
C PRO A 243 -15.30 2.46 7.12
N GLY A 244 -16.57 2.86 7.01
CA GLY A 244 -17.68 2.12 7.62
C GLY A 244 -17.84 0.72 7.01
N GLN A 245 -17.64 0.59 5.71
CA GLN A 245 -17.73 -0.70 5.02
C GLN A 245 -16.53 -1.62 5.33
N ILE A 246 -15.33 -1.06 5.49
CA ILE A 246 -14.15 -1.81 5.96
C ILE A 246 -14.43 -2.42 7.34
N ILE A 247 -15.00 -1.64 8.26
CA ILE A 247 -15.33 -2.12 9.61
C ILE A 247 -16.33 -3.27 9.55
N LYS A 248 -17.41 -3.15 8.75
CA LYS A 248 -18.40 -4.22 8.54
C LYS A 248 -17.78 -5.50 7.95
N CYS A 249 -16.82 -5.36 7.01
CA CYS A 249 -16.12 -6.52 6.45
C CYS A 249 -15.32 -7.28 7.52
N VAL A 250 -14.61 -6.54 8.39
CA VAL A 250 -13.84 -7.16 9.47
C VAL A 250 -14.75 -7.72 10.57
N GLU A 251 -15.86 -7.05 10.86
CA GLU A 251 -16.91 -7.59 11.73
C GLU A 251 -17.46 -8.92 11.18
N ALA A 252 -17.69 -9.00 9.87
CA ALA A 252 -18.07 -10.27 9.22
C ALA A 252 -16.98 -11.34 9.36
N ALA A 253 -15.69 -10.97 9.21
CA ALA A 253 -14.58 -11.91 9.40
C ALA A 253 -14.48 -12.46 10.82
N ILE A 254 -14.88 -11.67 11.84
CA ILE A 254 -14.90 -12.09 13.25
C ILE A 254 -16.06 -13.03 13.53
N ASN A 255 -17.25 -12.73 12.97
CA ASN A 255 -18.50 -13.37 13.37
C ASN A 255 -18.95 -14.52 12.45
N ILE A 256 -18.44 -14.60 11.23
CA ILE A 256 -18.78 -15.64 10.25
C ILE A 256 -17.63 -16.65 10.20
N ASP A 257 -17.92 -17.91 10.56
CA ASP A 257 -16.91 -18.98 10.55
C ASP A 257 -16.52 -19.41 9.14
N ASP A 258 -17.48 -19.42 8.21
CA ASP A 258 -17.23 -19.75 6.82
C ASP A 258 -16.52 -18.59 6.11
N PHE A 259 -15.29 -18.86 5.65
CA PHE A 259 -14.46 -17.86 4.95
C PHE A 259 -15.11 -17.39 3.64
N ASP A 260 -15.76 -18.29 2.90
CA ASP A 260 -16.35 -17.95 1.60
C ASP A 260 -17.61 -17.09 1.76
N GLU A 261 -18.38 -17.27 2.82
CA GLU A 261 -19.46 -16.34 3.19
C GLU A 261 -18.90 -14.97 3.62
N GLY A 262 -17.76 -14.94 4.31
CA GLY A 262 -17.03 -13.70 4.61
C GLY A 262 -16.61 -12.95 3.35
N ILE A 263 -16.03 -13.64 2.36
CA ILE A 263 -15.67 -13.10 1.04
C ILE A 263 -16.90 -12.56 0.30
N LYS A 264 -18.02 -13.27 0.37
CA LYS A 264 -19.26 -12.81 -0.25
C LYS A 264 -19.75 -11.51 0.37
N LYS A 265 -19.68 -11.38 1.70
CA LYS A 265 -20.00 -10.12 2.39
C LYS A 265 -19.05 -8.99 2.02
N GLU A 266 -17.75 -9.26 1.93
CA GLU A 266 -16.77 -8.30 1.42
C GLU A 266 -17.17 -7.80 0.02
N GLY A 267 -17.54 -8.72 -0.89
CA GLY A 267 -17.98 -8.38 -2.24
C GLY A 267 -19.25 -7.49 -2.26
N GLU A 268 -20.24 -7.78 -1.40
CA GLU A 268 -21.44 -6.95 -1.25
C GLU A 268 -21.06 -5.51 -0.84
N TYR A 269 -20.25 -5.34 0.20
CA TYR A 269 -19.81 -4.03 0.68
C TYR A 269 -18.84 -3.33 -0.28
N PHE A 270 -18.02 -4.09 -1.02
CA PHE A 270 -17.19 -3.55 -2.09
C PHE A 270 -18.05 -2.91 -3.19
N MET A 271 -19.12 -3.58 -3.62
CA MET A 271 -20.05 -3.04 -4.61
C MET A 271 -20.75 -1.76 -4.14
N GLU A 272 -21.10 -1.69 -2.85
CA GLU A 272 -21.63 -0.44 -2.28
C GLU A 272 -20.61 0.71 -2.39
N CYS A 273 -19.34 0.46 -2.08
CA CYS A 273 -18.27 1.45 -2.26
C CYS A 273 -18.08 1.80 -3.73
N LEU A 274 -18.07 0.80 -4.62
CA LEU A 274 -17.85 0.97 -6.06
C LEU A 274 -18.92 1.87 -6.70
N LEU A 275 -20.17 1.78 -6.25
CA LEU A 275 -21.29 2.57 -6.74
C LEU A 275 -21.44 3.92 -6.02
N HIS A 276 -20.70 4.14 -4.90
CA HIS A 276 -20.82 5.37 -4.13
C HIS A 276 -20.11 6.55 -4.81
N PRO A 277 -20.74 7.75 -4.87
CA PRO A 277 -20.15 8.92 -5.58
C PRO A 277 -18.79 9.36 -5.06
N GLN A 278 -18.49 9.13 -3.78
CA GLN A 278 -17.19 9.49 -3.19
C GLN A 278 -16.03 8.76 -3.87
N ARG A 279 -16.23 7.53 -4.33
CA ARG A 279 -15.20 6.79 -5.07
C ARG A 279 -14.70 7.58 -6.29
N GLU A 280 -15.61 8.06 -7.12
CA GLU A 280 -15.25 8.84 -8.32
C GLU A 280 -14.50 10.11 -7.96
N ALA A 281 -14.99 10.84 -6.96
CA ALA A 281 -14.34 12.06 -6.47
C ALA A 281 -12.92 11.78 -5.94
N MET A 282 -12.74 10.72 -5.15
CA MET A 282 -11.45 10.37 -4.57
C MET A 282 -10.46 9.86 -5.62
N ILE A 283 -10.92 9.07 -6.60
CA ILE A 283 -10.11 8.64 -7.75
C ILE A 283 -9.71 9.85 -8.60
N HIS A 284 -10.62 10.79 -8.83
CA HIS A 284 -10.32 12.03 -9.56
C HIS A 284 -9.20 12.82 -8.86
N ILE A 285 -9.29 13.03 -7.56
CA ILE A 285 -8.26 13.71 -6.77
C ILE A 285 -6.92 12.96 -6.84
N PHE A 286 -6.93 11.65 -6.69
CA PHE A 286 -5.74 10.80 -6.76
C PHE A 286 -4.98 10.96 -8.10
N PHE A 287 -5.68 10.98 -9.22
CA PHE A 287 -5.06 11.24 -10.52
C PHE A 287 -4.71 12.71 -10.72
N GLY A 288 -5.52 13.64 -10.20
CA GLY A 288 -5.28 15.07 -10.24
C GLY A 288 -3.98 15.45 -9.55
N GLU A 289 -3.70 14.95 -8.34
CA GLU A 289 -2.45 15.17 -7.62
C GLU A 289 -1.23 14.66 -8.41
N ARG A 290 -1.35 13.48 -9.02
CA ARG A 290 -0.29 12.91 -9.87
C ARG A 290 -0.08 13.70 -11.16
N ALA A 291 -1.15 14.21 -11.77
CA ALA A 291 -1.07 15.06 -12.95
C ALA A 291 -0.44 16.41 -12.61
N ALA A 292 -0.83 17.03 -11.49
CA ALA A 292 -0.30 18.31 -11.05
C ALA A 292 1.21 18.29 -10.75
N SER A 293 1.75 17.11 -10.39
CA SER A 293 3.19 16.93 -10.19
C SER A 293 3.99 16.81 -11.51
N LYS A 294 3.32 16.70 -12.66
CA LYS A 294 3.94 16.62 -13.98
C LYS A 294 3.76 17.94 -14.72
N ILE A 295 4.84 18.62 -14.97
CA ILE A 295 4.85 19.87 -15.76
C ILE A 295 5.21 19.48 -17.19
N SER A 296 4.22 19.52 -18.10
CA SER A 296 4.32 18.94 -19.45
C SER A 296 5.33 19.65 -20.37
N ASP A 297 5.57 20.94 -20.12
CA ASP A 297 6.47 21.82 -20.88
C ASP A 297 7.90 21.88 -20.30
N ILE A 298 8.16 21.15 -19.21
CA ILE A 298 9.50 21.01 -18.63
C ILE A 298 10.06 19.63 -18.97
N PRO A 299 11.17 19.54 -19.72
CA PRO A 299 11.86 18.28 -20.00
C PRO A 299 12.28 17.57 -18.70
N LYS A 300 12.18 16.22 -18.70
CA LYS A 300 12.50 15.41 -17.52
C LYS A 300 13.98 15.49 -17.06
N ASP A 301 14.87 15.86 -17.97
CA ASP A 301 16.29 16.06 -17.75
C ASP A 301 16.65 17.50 -17.37
N THR A 302 15.67 18.38 -17.19
CA THR A 302 15.89 19.75 -16.73
C THR A 302 16.64 19.76 -15.39
N LYS A 303 17.80 20.40 -15.38
CA LYS A 303 18.60 20.52 -14.16
C LYS A 303 17.88 21.34 -13.11
N ILE A 304 17.66 20.74 -11.96
CA ILE A 304 17.09 21.40 -10.79
C ILE A 304 18.13 22.38 -10.24
N LYS A 305 17.70 23.64 -9.99
CA LYS A 305 18.55 24.62 -9.31
C LYS A 305 18.70 24.26 -7.84
N ASP A 306 19.92 24.33 -7.34
CA ASP A 306 20.22 24.16 -5.92
C ASP A 306 19.73 25.39 -5.16
N ILE A 307 18.70 25.19 -4.32
CA ILE A 307 18.11 26.29 -3.51
C ILE A 307 18.82 26.33 -2.17
N LYS A 308 19.67 27.35 -1.99
CA LYS A 308 20.51 27.50 -0.79
C LYS A 308 19.86 28.31 0.31
N LYS A 309 18.87 29.15 -0.01
CA LYS A 309 18.16 30.02 0.93
C LYS A 309 16.73 30.29 0.46
N ALA A 310 15.80 30.41 1.41
CA ALA A 310 14.44 30.86 1.17
C ALA A 310 14.17 32.17 1.93
N GLY A 311 13.44 33.09 1.30
CA GLY A 311 12.93 34.28 1.93
C GLY A 311 11.41 34.24 2.04
N ILE A 312 10.86 34.58 3.20
CA ILE A 312 9.42 34.59 3.47
C ILE A 312 9.01 35.96 3.98
N ILE A 313 8.01 36.54 3.35
CA ILE A 313 7.43 37.82 3.75
C ILE A 313 6.11 37.53 4.48
N GLY A 314 6.05 37.93 5.76
CA GLY A 314 4.95 37.61 6.67
C GLY A 314 5.20 36.37 7.51
N SER A 315 5.15 36.53 8.84
CA SER A 315 5.37 35.47 9.84
C SER A 315 4.07 34.88 10.41
N GLY A 316 2.93 35.18 9.78
CA GLY A 316 1.63 34.65 10.18
C GLY A 316 1.52 33.14 9.95
N THR A 317 0.31 32.61 10.11
CA THR A 317 0.04 31.17 10.05
C THR A 317 0.59 30.49 8.77
N MET A 318 0.39 31.11 7.60
CA MET A 318 0.90 30.57 6.33
C MET A 318 2.42 30.70 6.22
N GLY A 319 2.97 31.90 6.48
CA GLY A 319 4.41 32.12 6.37
C GLY A 319 5.21 31.28 7.36
N GLY A 320 4.73 31.15 8.59
CA GLY A 320 5.32 30.26 9.59
C GLY A 320 5.32 28.79 9.15
N GLY A 321 4.21 28.31 8.60
CA GLY A 321 4.11 26.94 8.06
C GLY A 321 5.06 26.69 6.89
N ILE A 322 5.16 27.63 5.95
CA ILE A 322 6.09 27.55 4.80
C ILE A 322 7.55 27.58 5.29
N ALA A 323 7.86 28.43 6.29
CA ALA A 323 9.18 28.46 6.90
C ALA A 323 9.59 27.10 7.50
N MET A 324 8.67 26.46 8.20
CA MET A 324 8.89 25.11 8.74
C MET A 324 9.15 24.09 7.64
N CYS A 325 8.44 24.15 6.50
CA CYS A 325 8.67 23.24 5.37
C CYS A 325 10.11 23.37 4.82
N PHE A 326 10.61 24.59 4.61
CA PHE A 326 11.98 24.80 4.16
C PHE A 326 13.00 24.37 5.22
N ALA A 327 12.77 24.71 6.49
CA ALA A 327 13.65 24.31 7.58
C ALA A 327 13.74 22.77 7.70
N ASN A 328 12.62 22.05 7.57
CA ASN A 328 12.57 20.59 7.56
C ASN A 328 13.31 19.99 6.34
N ALA A 329 13.38 20.71 5.23
CA ALA A 329 14.17 20.33 4.07
C ALA A 329 15.66 20.74 4.18
N GLY A 330 16.10 21.26 5.33
CA GLY A 330 17.49 21.70 5.54
C GLY A 330 17.87 23.01 4.82
N ILE A 331 16.87 23.76 4.32
CA ILE A 331 17.08 25.02 3.61
C ILE A 331 16.98 26.18 4.59
N PRO A 332 18.04 27.01 4.76
CA PRO A 332 18.00 28.20 5.60
C PRO A 332 16.90 29.17 5.19
N VAL A 333 16.15 29.69 6.18
CA VAL A 333 14.99 30.55 5.95
C VAL A 333 15.21 31.91 6.58
N HIS A 334 14.93 32.96 5.81
CA HIS A 334 14.83 34.32 6.31
C HIS A 334 13.36 34.76 6.32
N ILE A 335 12.88 35.18 7.48
CA ILE A 335 11.49 35.65 7.63
C ILE A 335 11.53 37.18 7.87
N ILE A 336 10.70 37.88 7.14
CA ILE A 336 10.50 39.33 7.27
C ILE A 336 9.04 39.61 7.60
N ASP A 337 8.79 40.53 8.52
CA ASP A 337 7.42 40.99 8.83
C ASP A 337 7.39 42.55 8.92
N GLN A 338 6.20 43.11 9.01
CA GLN A 338 5.99 44.55 9.07
C GLN A 338 6.65 45.19 10.30
N ASP A 339 6.60 44.47 11.43
CA ASP A 339 7.18 44.91 12.69
C ASP A 339 7.81 43.78 13.47
N GLU A 340 8.61 44.10 14.47
CA GLU A 340 9.34 43.15 15.28
C GLU A 340 8.41 42.32 16.20
N GLU A 341 7.28 42.88 16.63
CA GLU A 341 6.33 42.19 17.50
C GLU A 341 5.62 41.03 16.75
N ASN A 342 5.16 41.31 15.52
CA ASN A 342 4.57 40.31 14.66
C ASN A 342 5.58 39.19 14.33
N LEU A 343 6.83 39.57 14.03
CA LEU A 343 7.89 38.60 13.76
C LEU A 343 8.15 37.69 14.96
N LYS A 344 8.30 38.26 16.18
CA LYS A 344 8.49 37.47 17.41
C LYS A 344 7.33 36.53 17.69
N ARG A 345 6.08 37.01 17.49
CA ARG A 345 4.89 36.19 17.64
C ARG A 345 4.89 35.02 16.66
N GLY A 346 5.23 35.26 15.39
CA GLY A 346 5.32 34.20 14.37
C GLY A 346 6.38 33.15 14.71
N VAL A 347 7.57 33.58 15.14
CA VAL A 347 8.64 32.68 15.57
C VAL A 347 8.21 31.81 16.78
N THR A 348 7.56 32.43 17.77
CA THR A 348 7.05 31.70 18.95
C THR A 348 6.04 30.62 18.56
N VAL A 349 5.20 30.88 17.52
CA VAL A 349 4.27 29.85 17.01
C VAL A 349 5.03 28.70 16.36
N ILE A 350 6.07 28.97 15.57
CA ILE A 350 6.94 27.95 14.97
C ILE A 350 7.60 27.11 16.05
N GLU A 351 8.16 27.71 17.09
CA GLU A 351 8.79 27.02 18.23
C GLU A 351 7.77 26.10 18.93
N LYS A 352 6.59 26.59 19.26
CA LYS A 352 5.52 25.77 19.85
C LYS A 352 5.11 24.58 18.99
N ASN A 353 5.07 24.75 17.68
CA ASN A 353 4.75 23.66 16.76
C ASN A 353 5.85 22.58 16.77
N TYR A 354 7.12 22.98 16.80
CA TYR A 354 8.23 22.06 16.91
C TYR A 354 8.24 21.32 18.26
N ASP A 355 8.03 22.03 19.37
CA ASP A 355 7.92 21.44 20.70
C ASP A 355 6.77 20.40 20.75
N PHE A 356 5.63 20.73 20.14
CA PHE A 356 4.52 19.78 20.03
C PHE A 356 4.91 18.52 19.24
N MET A 357 5.67 18.66 18.14
CA MET A 357 6.12 17.52 17.35
C MET A 357 7.11 16.65 18.10
N VAL A 358 8.02 17.23 18.89
CA VAL A 358 8.96 16.50 19.77
C VAL A 358 8.18 15.75 20.85
N ASN A 359 7.25 16.43 21.54
CA ASN A 359 6.42 15.82 22.58
C ASN A 359 5.55 14.65 22.08
N LYS A 360 5.20 14.66 20.79
CA LYS A 360 4.47 13.57 20.12
C LYS A 360 5.40 12.47 19.55
N GLY A 361 6.71 12.58 19.77
CA GLY A 361 7.69 11.62 19.25
C GLY A 361 7.83 11.63 17.71
N ARG A 362 7.34 12.69 17.06
CA ARG A 362 7.41 12.85 15.58
C ARG A 362 8.73 13.49 15.13
N LEU A 363 9.45 14.12 16.05
CA LEU A 363 10.75 14.70 15.84
C LEU A 363 11.64 14.40 17.05
N THR A 364 12.93 14.11 16.82
CA THR A 364 13.87 13.98 17.94
C THR A 364 14.32 15.35 18.41
N ALA A 365 14.52 15.52 19.71
CA ALA A 365 15.03 16.79 20.27
C ALA A 365 16.38 17.19 19.64
N CYS A 366 17.20 16.21 19.23
CA CYS A 366 18.47 16.46 18.55
C CYS A 366 18.29 17.14 17.17
N LEU A 367 17.26 16.77 16.41
CA LEU A 367 16.92 17.39 15.14
C LEU A 367 16.43 18.84 15.31
N LEU A 368 15.85 19.19 16.45
CA LEU A 368 15.46 20.55 16.78
C LEU A 368 16.68 21.47 16.92
N TYR A 369 17.81 20.95 17.42
CA TYR A 369 19.05 21.71 17.61
C TYR A 369 19.99 21.68 16.40
N THR A 370 19.91 20.65 15.55
CA THR A 370 20.76 20.51 14.35
C THR A 370 20.11 21.04 13.08
N SER A 371 18.77 21.18 13.07
CA SER A 371 18.09 21.97 12.04
C SER A 371 18.51 23.44 12.21
N PRO A 372 18.83 24.18 11.11
CA PRO A 372 19.14 25.59 11.25
C PRO A 372 17.97 26.30 11.91
N SER A 373 18.13 26.53 13.23
CA SER A 373 17.08 27.11 14.06
C SER A 373 16.71 28.50 13.53
N PRO A 374 15.41 28.82 13.44
CA PRO A 374 15.00 30.20 13.18
C PRO A 374 15.55 31.20 14.23
N ARG A 375 16.05 30.68 15.39
CA ARG A 375 16.71 31.51 16.42
C ARG A 375 18.00 32.12 15.95
N ASP A 376 18.73 31.54 15.00
CA ASP A 376 20.09 31.99 14.65
C ASP A 376 20.13 32.99 13.50
N ARG A 377 19.02 33.25 12.81
CA ARG A 377 18.99 34.16 11.65
C ARG A 377 17.67 34.90 11.48
N LEU A 378 17.26 35.64 12.49
CA LEU A 378 16.22 36.63 12.37
C LEU A 378 16.87 37.97 11.94
N LEU A 379 16.71 38.30 10.67
CA LEU A 379 17.13 39.62 10.15
C LEU A 379 15.92 40.34 9.57
N SER A 380 15.51 41.30 10.28
CA SER A 380 15.35 42.75 10.17
C SER A 380 14.23 43.27 9.29
N ARG A 381 13.60 44.31 9.84
CA ARG A 381 12.69 45.35 9.30
C ARG A 381 12.77 45.60 7.81
N MET A 382 11.60 45.68 7.17
CA MET A 382 11.45 46.51 5.98
C MET A 382 11.65 48.01 6.38
N PRO A 383 12.37 48.81 5.58
CA PRO A 383 12.40 50.23 5.79
C PRO A 383 10.99 50.81 5.67
N SER A 384 10.60 51.61 6.65
CA SER A 384 9.35 52.37 6.60
C SER A 384 9.55 53.55 5.65
N SER A 385 9.43 53.29 4.33
CA SER A 385 9.21 54.39 3.37
C SER A 385 9.20 53.86 1.94
N ALA A 386 8.07 53.67 1.39
CA ALA A 386 7.63 54.21 0.10
C ALA A 386 6.14 53.97 -0.04
#